data_37ab21c5b3731511de2b3c44c9cbe85f
#
_entry.id   37ab21c5b3731511de2b3c44c9cbe85f
#
_cell.length_a   1.000
_cell.length_b   1.000
_cell.length_c   1.000
_cell.angle_alpha   90.00
_cell.angle_beta   90.00
_cell.angle_gamma   90.00
#
_symmetry.space_group_name_H-M   'P 1'
#
loop_
_entity.id
_entity.type
_entity.pdbx_description
1 polymer ?
#
loop_
_entity_poly.entity_id
_entity_poly.type
_entity_poly.pdbx_seq_one_letter_code
_entity_poly.pdbx_strand_id
1 'polypeptide(L)'
;LKKQYPLLSMLQLNSSGQGPVIGYANYKDTADINKYLAMPEIKAELPKDLRLKWGVSPSEFDKKGQTFELYAIKSTERNGKAPLEGDVVTDAKDEFDQYSKPAVSMTMNSDGARRWAQLTKQNIGRSIAIVLDNYVYSAPNVNSEITGGRSQITGHFTPEQAKDLANVLKSGKMPAPAHIVQEDIVGPSLGQESINAGIFSFVVALILLMIYMCSMYGFIPGMVANCALFLNFFFTLGILSSFQAALTMSGIAGMVLSLGMAVDLSLIHI
;
A
#
# COMPACT_ATOMS: atom_id res chain seq x y z
N LEU A 1 12.59 -32.93 -18.36
CA LEU A 1 11.59 -31.90 -18.75
C LEU A 1 12.04 -30.49 -18.30
N LYS A 2 12.46 -30.28 -17.04
CA LYS A 2 12.90 -28.93 -16.55
C LYS A 2 14.08 -28.33 -17.32
N LYS A 3 15.03 -29.13 -17.80
CA LYS A 3 16.16 -28.64 -18.60
C LYS A 3 15.83 -28.38 -20.07
N GLN A 4 14.80 -29.05 -20.60
CA GLN A 4 14.43 -28.97 -22.02
C GLN A 4 13.38 -27.89 -22.27
N TYR A 5 12.45 -27.69 -21.31
CA TYR A 5 11.36 -26.71 -21.40
C TYR A 5 11.20 -25.94 -20.08
N PRO A 6 12.13 -25.05 -19.74
CA PRO A 6 12.13 -24.39 -18.44
C PRO A 6 10.86 -23.54 -18.24
N LEU A 7 10.38 -22.85 -19.26
CA LEU A 7 9.17 -22.04 -19.20
C LEU A 7 7.93 -22.86 -18.86
N LEU A 8 7.73 -24.01 -19.57
CA LEU A 8 6.59 -24.89 -19.34
C LEU A 8 6.63 -25.63 -17.99
N SER A 9 7.79 -25.70 -17.36
CA SER A 9 7.93 -26.28 -16.01
C SER A 9 7.51 -25.34 -14.90
N MET A 10 7.52 -24.02 -15.15
CA MET A 10 7.19 -22.96 -14.20
C MET A 10 5.82 -22.35 -14.47
N LEU A 11 5.38 -22.31 -15.74
CA LEU A 11 4.10 -21.77 -16.17
C LEU A 11 3.13 -22.89 -16.51
N GLN A 12 2.08 -23.04 -15.73
CA GLN A 12 0.93 -23.91 -16.05
C GLN A 12 0.04 -23.21 -17.07
N LEU A 13 0.02 -23.69 -18.30
CA LEU A 13 -0.86 -23.13 -19.33
C LEU A 13 -2.34 -23.45 -19.02
N ASN A 14 -3.20 -22.48 -19.29
CA ASN A 14 -4.64 -22.67 -19.21
C ASN A 14 -5.10 -23.50 -20.41
N SER A 15 -5.41 -24.77 -20.16
CA SER A 15 -5.83 -25.71 -21.20
C SER A 15 -7.25 -25.47 -21.72
N SER A 16 -8.06 -24.66 -21.05
CA SER A 16 -9.43 -24.38 -21.48
C SER A 16 -9.49 -23.51 -22.74
N GLY A 17 -8.42 -22.75 -23.03
CA GLY A 17 -8.36 -21.83 -24.19
C GLY A 17 -9.41 -20.72 -24.17
N GLN A 18 -10.18 -20.58 -23.11
CA GLN A 18 -11.21 -19.58 -22.94
C GLN A 18 -10.81 -18.53 -21.90
N GLY A 19 -11.15 -17.28 -22.18
CA GLY A 19 -10.87 -16.16 -21.28
C GLY A 19 -9.51 -15.49 -21.51
N PRO A 20 -9.21 -14.43 -20.76
CA PRO A 20 -8.00 -13.60 -20.95
C PRO A 20 -6.76 -14.20 -20.26
N VAL A 21 -6.93 -15.21 -19.39
CA VAL A 21 -5.84 -15.86 -18.64
C VAL A 21 -5.23 -16.97 -19.47
N ILE A 22 -3.94 -16.87 -19.75
CA ILE A 22 -3.20 -17.87 -20.54
C ILE A 22 -2.47 -18.89 -19.67
N GLY A 23 -2.22 -18.58 -18.41
CA GLY A 23 -1.52 -19.51 -17.51
C GLY A 23 -1.44 -19.02 -16.09
N TYR A 24 -0.91 -19.92 -15.26
CA TYR A 24 -0.77 -19.76 -13.83
C TYR A 24 0.67 -20.05 -13.42
N ALA A 25 1.25 -19.25 -12.52
CA ALA A 25 2.58 -19.52 -12.00
C ALA A 25 2.70 -19.12 -10.53
N ASN A 26 3.65 -19.75 -9.82
CA ASN A 26 3.96 -19.37 -8.45
C ASN A 26 4.65 -17.99 -8.44
N TYR A 27 4.38 -17.17 -7.41
CA TYR A 27 4.97 -15.83 -7.30
C TYR A 27 6.50 -15.85 -7.35
N LYS A 28 7.15 -16.91 -6.85
CA LYS A 28 8.61 -17.08 -6.86
C LYS A 28 9.18 -17.22 -8.26
N ASP A 29 8.41 -17.79 -9.16
CA ASP A 29 8.84 -18.10 -10.53
C ASP A 29 8.52 -16.95 -11.50
N THR A 30 7.70 -15.97 -11.09
CA THR A 30 7.27 -14.85 -11.95
C THR A 30 8.44 -14.04 -12.50
N ALA A 31 9.47 -13.79 -11.68
CA ALA A 31 10.66 -13.05 -12.09
C ALA A 31 11.45 -13.79 -13.19
N ASP A 32 11.60 -15.11 -13.06
CA ASP A 32 12.32 -15.92 -14.04
C ASP A 32 11.49 -16.10 -15.31
N ILE A 33 10.18 -16.29 -15.20
CA ILE A 33 9.28 -16.30 -16.36
C ILE A 33 9.38 -14.98 -17.13
N ASN A 34 9.39 -13.84 -16.44
CA ASN A 34 9.54 -12.53 -17.08
C ASN A 34 10.89 -12.39 -17.83
N LYS A 35 11.98 -12.95 -17.27
CA LYS A 35 13.29 -12.99 -17.96
C LYS A 35 13.22 -13.80 -19.26
N TYR A 36 12.59 -14.98 -19.21
CA TYR A 36 12.41 -15.81 -20.41
C TYR A 36 11.54 -15.10 -21.47
N LEU A 37 10.40 -14.51 -21.07
CA LEU A 37 9.51 -13.78 -21.98
C LEU A 37 10.15 -12.51 -22.56
N ALA A 38 11.14 -11.93 -21.88
CA ALA A 38 11.88 -10.77 -22.36
C ALA A 38 13.00 -11.13 -23.37
N MET A 39 13.35 -12.41 -23.54
CA MET A 39 14.38 -12.84 -24.49
C MET A 39 14.00 -12.46 -25.92
N PRO A 40 14.95 -11.91 -26.71
CA PRO A 40 14.66 -11.46 -28.08
C PRO A 40 14.09 -12.55 -28.99
N GLU A 41 14.53 -13.78 -28.79
CA GLU A 41 14.08 -14.95 -29.55
C GLU A 41 12.60 -15.24 -29.31
N ILE A 42 12.18 -15.29 -28.05
CA ILE A 42 10.77 -15.52 -27.70
C ILE A 42 9.91 -14.33 -28.09
N LYS A 43 10.44 -13.11 -27.91
CA LYS A 43 9.74 -11.88 -28.26
C LYS A 43 9.51 -11.73 -29.77
N ALA A 44 10.37 -12.31 -30.59
CA ALA A 44 10.20 -12.33 -32.05
C ALA A 44 9.08 -13.26 -32.51
N GLU A 45 8.82 -14.36 -31.77
CA GLU A 45 7.75 -15.32 -32.06
C GLU A 45 6.37 -14.83 -31.59
N LEU A 46 6.33 -13.90 -30.62
CA LEU A 46 5.09 -13.37 -30.08
C LEU A 46 4.52 -12.25 -30.96
N PRO A 47 3.19 -12.14 -31.10
CA PRO A 47 2.55 -11.03 -31.81
C PRO A 47 2.98 -9.68 -31.23
N LYS A 48 3.27 -8.72 -32.10
CA LYS A 48 3.76 -7.37 -31.71
C LYS A 48 2.75 -6.58 -30.85
N ASP A 49 1.49 -6.88 -30.99
CA ASP A 49 0.36 -6.28 -30.27
C ASP A 49 0.04 -7.00 -28.94
N LEU A 50 0.72 -8.11 -28.65
CA LEU A 50 0.55 -8.85 -27.40
C LEU A 50 1.33 -8.19 -26.26
N ARG A 51 0.65 -8.04 -25.11
CA ARG A 51 1.23 -7.64 -23.84
C ARG A 51 0.86 -8.66 -22.78
N LEU A 52 1.86 -9.23 -22.16
CA LEU A 52 1.68 -10.19 -21.07
C LEU A 52 1.81 -9.44 -19.74
N LYS A 53 0.81 -9.61 -18.86
CA LYS A 53 0.77 -8.95 -17.56
C LYS A 53 0.24 -9.88 -16.49
N TRP A 54 0.80 -9.76 -15.30
CA TRP A 54 0.37 -10.55 -14.14
C TRP A 54 -0.84 -9.91 -13.46
N GLY A 55 -1.70 -10.75 -12.89
CA GLY A 55 -2.76 -10.32 -11.98
C GLY A 55 -2.17 -9.75 -10.68
N VAL A 56 -2.83 -8.77 -10.10
CA VAL A 56 -2.44 -8.18 -8.81
C VAL A 56 -2.77 -9.10 -7.64
N SER A 57 -3.86 -9.85 -7.75
CA SER A 57 -4.31 -10.80 -6.73
C SER A 57 -3.95 -12.23 -7.10
N PRO A 58 -3.72 -13.09 -6.10
CA PRO A 58 -3.58 -14.52 -6.33
C PRO A 58 -4.84 -15.10 -6.98
N SER A 59 -4.66 -16.17 -7.74
CA SER A 59 -5.77 -16.89 -8.37
C SER A 59 -6.72 -17.48 -7.31
N GLU A 60 -8.02 -17.41 -7.56
CA GLU A 60 -9.06 -17.94 -6.68
C GLU A 60 -8.97 -19.45 -6.44
N PHE A 61 -8.33 -20.17 -7.35
CA PHE A 61 -8.15 -21.61 -7.23
C PHE A 61 -7.06 -21.99 -6.21
N ASP A 62 -6.22 -21.04 -5.81
CA ASP A 62 -5.13 -21.29 -4.88
C ASP A 62 -5.46 -20.81 -3.46
N LYS A 63 -5.87 -21.74 -2.60
CA LYS A 63 -6.12 -21.48 -1.17
C LYS A 63 -4.90 -20.98 -0.39
N LYS A 64 -3.69 -21.16 -0.92
CA LYS A 64 -2.43 -20.70 -0.29
C LYS A 64 -2.03 -19.30 -0.72
N GLY A 65 -2.68 -18.72 -1.72
CA GLY A 65 -2.39 -17.38 -2.21
C GLY A 65 -1.00 -17.21 -2.86
N GLN A 66 -0.44 -18.30 -3.40
CA GLN A 66 0.92 -18.27 -3.98
C GLN A 66 0.93 -18.29 -5.51
N THR A 67 -0.20 -18.54 -6.14
CA THR A 67 -0.32 -18.68 -7.59
C THR A 67 -0.96 -17.46 -8.20
N PHE A 68 -0.30 -16.86 -9.19
CA PHE A 68 -0.76 -15.67 -9.91
C PHE A 68 -1.13 -16.02 -11.34
N GLU A 69 -2.07 -15.27 -11.89
CA GLU A 69 -2.58 -15.41 -13.24
C GLU A 69 -1.81 -14.56 -14.23
N LEU A 70 -1.44 -15.15 -15.37
CA LEU A 70 -0.82 -14.44 -16.48
C LEU A 70 -1.86 -14.12 -17.54
N TYR A 71 -2.06 -12.85 -17.81
CA TYR A 71 -3.02 -12.33 -18.76
C TYR A 71 -2.37 -11.99 -20.11
N ALA A 72 -3.06 -12.36 -21.19
CA ALA A 72 -2.72 -11.93 -22.54
C ALA A 72 -3.60 -10.75 -22.93
N ILE A 73 -3.00 -9.57 -23.12
CA ILE A 73 -3.69 -8.33 -23.45
C ILE A 73 -3.30 -7.92 -24.85
N LYS A 74 -4.27 -7.61 -25.69
CA LYS A 74 -4.07 -7.04 -27.00
C LYS A 74 -3.94 -5.52 -26.88
N SER A 75 -2.76 -4.97 -27.28
CA SER A 75 -2.55 -3.54 -27.37
C SER A 75 -3.10 -3.02 -28.71
N THR A 76 -4.09 -2.15 -28.67
CA THR A 76 -4.77 -1.64 -29.87
C THR A 76 -4.02 -0.45 -30.48
N GLU A 77 -3.21 0.26 -29.69
CA GLU A 77 -2.47 1.44 -30.16
C GLU A 77 -1.01 1.11 -30.50
N ARG A 78 -0.50 1.72 -31.58
CA ARG A 78 0.89 1.54 -32.04
C ARG A 78 1.94 1.91 -30.99
N ASN A 79 1.61 2.84 -30.08
CA ASN A 79 2.52 3.30 -29.02
C ASN A 79 2.47 2.46 -27.74
N GLY A 80 1.68 1.38 -27.73
CA GLY A 80 1.51 0.53 -26.54
C GLY A 80 0.73 1.20 -25.40
N LYS A 81 0.14 2.37 -25.66
CA LYS A 81 -0.74 3.07 -24.71
C LYS A 81 -2.09 2.37 -24.63
N ALA A 82 -2.76 2.54 -23.50
CA ALA A 82 -4.14 2.11 -23.37
C ALA A 82 -5.07 2.99 -24.20
N PRO A 83 -6.12 2.44 -24.83
CA PRO A 83 -7.11 3.23 -25.58
C PRO A 83 -7.90 4.18 -24.66
N LEU A 84 -7.96 3.89 -23.38
CA LEU A 84 -8.52 4.73 -22.32
C LEU A 84 -7.54 4.81 -21.17
N GLU A 85 -7.13 6.01 -20.78
CA GLU A 85 -6.25 6.27 -19.65
C GLU A 85 -7.06 6.77 -18.44
N GLY A 86 -6.49 6.73 -17.25
CA GLY A 86 -7.19 7.09 -15.99
C GLY A 86 -7.58 8.57 -15.86
N ASP A 87 -7.06 9.46 -16.72
CA ASP A 87 -7.36 10.90 -16.73
C ASP A 87 -8.83 11.23 -17.10
N VAL A 88 -9.53 10.28 -17.71
CA VAL A 88 -10.95 10.44 -18.05
C VAL A 88 -11.90 10.06 -16.90
N VAL A 89 -11.41 9.41 -15.87
CA VAL A 89 -12.19 9.03 -14.68
C VAL A 89 -12.34 10.25 -13.79
N THR A 90 -13.58 10.65 -13.50
CA THR A 90 -13.91 11.80 -12.64
C THR A 90 -14.24 11.42 -11.24
N ASP A 91 -14.84 10.24 -11.03
CA ASP A 91 -15.16 9.70 -9.70
C ASP A 91 -15.18 8.18 -9.74
N ALA A 92 -14.81 7.56 -8.62
CA ALA A 92 -14.92 6.12 -8.42
C ALA A 92 -15.27 5.83 -6.96
N LYS A 93 -16.14 4.84 -6.74
CA LYS A 93 -16.61 4.43 -5.41
C LYS A 93 -16.73 2.93 -5.33
N ASP A 94 -16.43 2.41 -4.16
CA ASP A 94 -16.76 1.03 -3.79
C ASP A 94 -18.26 0.93 -3.50
N GLU A 95 -18.90 -0.04 -4.12
CA GLU A 95 -20.34 -0.30 -3.98
C GLU A 95 -20.57 -1.81 -3.88
N PHE A 96 -21.80 -2.21 -3.64
CA PHE A 96 -22.22 -3.59 -3.77
C PHE A 96 -23.07 -3.75 -5.03
N ASP A 97 -22.84 -4.85 -5.75
CA ASP A 97 -23.69 -5.19 -6.89
C ASP A 97 -25.07 -5.69 -6.44
N GLN A 98 -25.97 -5.98 -7.41
CA GLN A 98 -27.31 -6.50 -7.13
C GLN A 98 -27.29 -7.87 -6.40
N TYR A 99 -26.17 -8.54 -6.33
CA TYR A 99 -25.95 -9.82 -5.64
C TYR A 99 -25.22 -9.62 -4.30
N SER A 100 -25.13 -8.38 -3.80
CA SER A 100 -24.39 -8.01 -2.58
C SER A 100 -22.90 -8.39 -2.61
N LYS A 101 -22.30 -8.45 -3.81
CA LYS A 101 -20.87 -8.65 -3.97
C LYS A 101 -20.16 -7.29 -4.11
N PRO A 102 -18.95 -7.15 -3.56
CA PRO A 102 -18.17 -5.93 -3.73
C PRO A 102 -17.91 -5.63 -5.19
N ALA A 103 -18.12 -4.40 -5.59
CA ALA A 103 -17.96 -3.89 -6.93
C ALA A 103 -17.43 -2.45 -6.88
N VAL A 104 -16.93 -1.94 -7.99
CA VAL A 104 -16.46 -0.56 -8.10
C VAL A 104 -17.27 0.16 -9.17
N SER A 105 -17.96 1.22 -8.77
CA SER A 105 -18.64 2.13 -9.67
C SER A 105 -17.68 3.23 -10.10
N MET A 106 -17.56 3.49 -11.39
CA MET A 106 -16.76 4.59 -11.93
C MET A 106 -17.57 5.50 -12.83
N THR A 107 -17.27 6.78 -12.78
CA THR A 107 -17.87 7.82 -13.63
C THR A 107 -16.77 8.47 -14.44
N MET A 108 -17.03 8.69 -15.71
CA MET A 108 -16.10 9.30 -16.67
C MET A 108 -16.60 10.66 -17.12
N ASN A 109 -15.68 11.51 -17.58
CA ASN A 109 -16.03 12.73 -18.28
C ASN A 109 -16.65 12.43 -19.67
N SER A 110 -17.15 13.46 -20.36
CA SER A 110 -17.83 13.30 -21.65
C SER A 110 -16.96 12.69 -22.75
N ASP A 111 -15.65 12.91 -22.69
CA ASP A 111 -14.69 12.37 -23.67
C ASP A 111 -14.42 10.89 -23.38
N GLY A 112 -14.21 10.56 -22.11
CA GLY A 112 -14.09 9.18 -21.63
C GLY A 112 -15.34 8.35 -21.93
N ALA A 113 -16.52 8.91 -21.71
CA ALA A 113 -17.79 8.25 -21.98
C ALA A 113 -17.92 7.85 -23.46
N ARG A 114 -17.56 8.74 -24.38
CA ARG A 114 -17.58 8.44 -25.82
C ARG A 114 -16.60 7.35 -26.21
N ARG A 115 -15.36 7.45 -25.73
CA ARG A 115 -14.31 6.44 -25.98
C ARG A 115 -14.68 5.09 -25.37
N TRP A 116 -15.24 5.11 -24.15
CA TRP A 116 -15.69 3.91 -23.46
C TRP A 116 -16.84 3.21 -24.18
N ALA A 117 -17.83 3.97 -24.68
CA ALA A 117 -18.91 3.43 -25.48
C ALA A 117 -18.38 2.75 -26.76
N GLN A 118 -17.44 3.38 -27.46
CA GLN A 118 -16.82 2.80 -28.65
C GLN A 118 -16.01 1.55 -28.32
N LEU A 119 -15.21 1.58 -27.23
CA LEU A 119 -14.39 0.46 -26.78
C LEU A 119 -15.26 -0.74 -26.37
N THR A 120 -16.31 -0.51 -25.59
CA THR A 120 -17.22 -1.56 -25.16
C THR A 120 -18.02 -2.14 -26.33
N LYS A 121 -18.49 -1.29 -27.27
CA LYS A 121 -19.16 -1.74 -28.50
C LYS A 121 -18.30 -2.68 -29.35
N GLN A 122 -17.00 -2.36 -29.49
CA GLN A 122 -16.07 -3.16 -30.30
C GLN A 122 -15.66 -4.48 -29.61
N ASN A 123 -15.86 -4.57 -28.31
CA ASN A 123 -15.42 -5.70 -27.49
C ASN A 123 -16.58 -6.46 -26.80
N ILE A 124 -17.80 -6.38 -27.34
CA ILE A 124 -18.94 -7.16 -26.82
C ILE A 124 -18.59 -8.66 -26.88
N GLY A 125 -18.80 -9.36 -25.77
CA GLY A 125 -18.44 -10.77 -25.60
C GLY A 125 -16.96 -11.04 -25.36
N ARG A 126 -16.14 -9.98 -25.23
CA ARG A 126 -14.71 -10.07 -24.90
C ARG A 126 -14.43 -9.38 -23.56
N SER A 127 -13.28 -9.70 -22.95
CA SER A 127 -12.85 -9.05 -21.72
C SER A 127 -12.09 -7.76 -22.01
N ILE A 128 -12.29 -6.74 -21.18
CA ILE A 128 -11.48 -5.52 -21.14
C ILE A 128 -10.67 -5.52 -19.84
N ALA A 129 -9.34 -5.52 -19.97
CA ALA A 129 -8.45 -5.52 -18.82
C ALA A 129 -8.29 -4.11 -18.22
N ILE A 130 -8.41 -4.01 -16.90
CA ILE A 130 -8.08 -2.83 -16.12
C ILE A 130 -6.67 -3.03 -15.58
N VAL A 131 -5.73 -2.23 -16.08
CA VAL A 131 -4.30 -2.35 -15.77
C VAL A 131 -3.83 -1.11 -15.01
N LEU A 132 -3.20 -1.32 -13.87
CA LEU A 132 -2.59 -0.28 -13.04
C LEU A 132 -1.19 -0.75 -12.64
N ASP A 133 -0.22 0.13 -12.68
CA ASP A 133 1.18 -0.15 -12.32
C ASP A 133 1.74 -1.46 -12.93
N ASN A 134 1.34 -1.73 -14.18
CA ASN A 134 1.76 -2.90 -14.92
C ASN A 134 1.12 -4.24 -14.51
N TYR A 135 0.16 -4.24 -13.56
CA TYR A 135 -0.60 -5.40 -13.12
C TYR A 135 -2.07 -5.32 -13.53
N VAL A 136 -2.68 -6.47 -13.77
CA VAL A 136 -4.11 -6.58 -14.07
C VAL A 136 -4.89 -6.67 -12.76
N TYR A 137 -5.75 -5.69 -12.52
CA TYR A 137 -6.64 -5.68 -11.36
C TYR A 137 -7.93 -6.45 -11.62
N SER A 138 -8.45 -6.33 -12.82
CA SER A 138 -9.65 -7.06 -13.23
C SER A 138 -9.72 -7.12 -14.76
N ALA A 139 -10.41 -8.12 -15.29
CA ALA A 139 -10.67 -8.28 -16.72
C ALA A 139 -12.12 -8.71 -16.98
N PRO A 140 -13.11 -7.85 -16.65
CA PRO A 140 -14.52 -8.19 -16.81
C PRO A 140 -14.92 -8.36 -18.29
N ASN A 141 -15.87 -9.23 -18.53
CA ASN A 141 -16.47 -9.41 -19.84
C ASN A 141 -17.45 -8.26 -20.13
N VAL A 142 -17.44 -7.81 -21.38
CA VAL A 142 -18.37 -6.78 -21.86
C VAL A 142 -19.64 -7.44 -22.35
N ASN A 143 -20.75 -7.18 -21.68
CA ASN A 143 -22.05 -7.74 -22.05
C ASN A 143 -22.78 -6.88 -23.09
N SER A 144 -22.61 -5.57 -23.05
CA SER A 144 -23.26 -4.60 -23.94
C SER A 144 -22.47 -3.31 -24.06
N GLU A 145 -22.82 -2.49 -25.06
CA GLU A 145 -22.30 -1.12 -25.19
C GLU A 145 -22.69 -0.26 -23.99
N ILE A 146 -21.74 0.47 -23.40
CA ILE A 146 -21.95 1.34 -22.23
C ILE A 146 -21.84 2.80 -22.65
N THR A 147 -22.96 3.45 -22.92
CA THR A 147 -23.01 4.82 -23.47
C THR A 147 -23.04 5.92 -22.42
N GLY A 148 -23.40 5.63 -21.17
CA GLY A 148 -23.70 6.62 -20.14
C GLY A 148 -22.51 7.20 -19.37
N GLY A 149 -21.27 6.79 -19.66
CA GLY A 149 -20.07 7.23 -18.92
C GLY A 149 -20.01 6.76 -17.48
N ARG A 150 -20.97 5.95 -17.03
CA ARG A 150 -20.97 5.22 -15.76
C ARG A 150 -20.78 3.75 -16.05
N SER A 151 -19.88 3.14 -15.32
CA SER A 151 -19.59 1.72 -15.46
C SER A 151 -19.39 1.09 -14.09
N GLN A 152 -19.84 -0.13 -13.94
CA GLN A 152 -19.62 -0.92 -12.74
C GLN A 152 -18.63 -2.04 -13.08
N ILE A 153 -17.55 -2.09 -12.32
CA ILE A 153 -16.55 -3.13 -12.41
C ILE A 153 -16.93 -4.19 -11.38
N THR A 154 -17.36 -5.33 -11.88
CA THR A 154 -17.68 -6.50 -11.06
C THR A 154 -16.55 -7.51 -11.16
N GLY A 155 -16.31 -8.26 -10.09
CA GLY A 155 -15.28 -9.28 -10.02
C GLY A 155 -15.33 -9.96 -8.66
N HIS A 156 -14.36 -10.84 -8.40
CA HIS A 156 -14.23 -11.47 -7.09
C HIS A 156 -13.35 -10.60 -6.18
N PHE A 157 -13.86 -9.41 -5.86
CA PHE A 157 -13.17 -8.49 -4.96
C PHE A 157 -13.54 -8.77 -3.51
N THR A 158 -12.55 -8.65 -2.63
CA THR A 158 -12.84 -8.38 -1.22
C THR A 158 -13.28 -6.92 -1.06
N PRO A 159 -14.02 -6.56 -0.01
CA PRO A 159 -14.39 -5.16 0.24
C PRO A 159 -13.18 -4.22 0.28
N GLU A 160 -12.06 -4.67 0.82
CA GLU A 160 -10.80 -3.92 0.87
C GLU A 160 -10.23 -3.70 -0.54
N GLN A 161 -10.17 -4.75 -1.36
CA GLN A 161 -9.69 -4.65 -2.75
C GLN A 161 -10.58 -3.72 -3.60
N ALA A 162 -11.90 -3.76 -3.42
CA ALA A 162 -12.81 -2.86 -4.13
C ALA A 162 -12.58 -1.40 -3.71
N LYS A 163 -12.38 -1.14 -2.43
CA LYS A 163 -12.06 0.19 -1.89
C LYS A 163 -10.71 0.70 -2.42
N ASP A 164 -9.69 -0.13 -2.42
CA ASP A 164 -8.36 0.22 -2.94
C ASP A 164 -8.42 0.54 -4.44
N LEU A 165 -9.10 -0.30 -5.22
CA LEU A 165 -9.31 -0.06 -6.65
C LEU A 165 -10.09 1.24 -6.89
N ALA A 166 -11.13 1.53 -6.11
CA ALA A 166 -11.88 2.78 -6.20
C ALA A 166 -10.98 3.99 -5.92
N ASN A 167 -10.15 3.94 -4.88
CA ASN A 167 -9.20 5.01 -4.55
C ASN A 167 -8.18 5.25 -5.65
N VAL A 168 -7.62 4.19 -6.22
CA VAL A 168 -6.65 4.30 -7.32
C VAL A 168 -7.31 4.87 -8.58
N LEU A 169 -8.51 4.42 -8.96
CA LEU A 169 -9.27 4.96 -10.08
C LEU A 169 -9.62 6.44 -9.87
N LYS A 170 -10.00 6.82 -8.64
CA LYS A 170 -10.32 8.20 -8.28
C LYS A 170 -9.11 9.12 -8.32
N SER A 171 -7.91 8.62 -8.00
CA SER A 171 -6.68 9.40 -8.09
C SER A 171 -6.29 9.72 -9.54
N GLY A 172 -6.86 9.03 -10.51
CA GLY A 172 -6.64 9.27 -11.93
C GLY A 172 -5.22 8.95 -12.39
N LYS A 173 -4.84 9.53 -13.53
CA LYS A 173 -3.48 9.40 -14.05
C LYS A 173 -2.52 10.30 -13.29
N MET A 174 -1.50 9.73 -12.69
CA MET A 174 -0.39 10.52 -12.16
C MET A 174 0.38 11.20 -13.31
N PRO A 175 0.65 12.51 -13.24
CA PRO A 175 1.36 13.24 -14.29
C PRO A 175 2.79 12.74 -14.52
N ALA A 176 3.41 12.17 -13.48
CA ALA A 176 4.73 11.57 -13.55
C ALA A 176 4.74 10.25 -12.76
N PRO A 177 5.49 9.23 -13.23
CA PRO A 177 5.64 7.98 -12.47
C PRO A 177 6.37 8.29 -11.16
N ALA A 178 5.79 7.85 -10.04
CA ALA A 178 6.45 7.90 -8.74
C ALA A 178 7.17 6.57 -8.51
N HIS A 179 8.44 6.65 -8.15
CA HIS A 179 9.24 5.50 -7.74
C HIS A 179 9.56 5.63 -6.27
N ILE A 180 9.37 4.56 -5.51
CA ILE A 180 9.84 4.49 -4.13
C ILE A 180 11.36 4.44 -4.19
N VAL A 181 12.01 5.51 -3.75
CA VAL A 181 13.49 5.62 -3.74
C VAL A 181 14.05 4.93 -2.49
N GLN A 182 13.32 4.99 -1.39
CA GLN A 182 13.69 4.38 -0.12
C GLN A 182 12.44 4.01 0.64
N GLU A 183 12.45 2.82 1.21
CA GLU A 183 11.39 2.32 2.11
C GLU A 183 12.05 1.81 3.38
N ASP A 184 11.82 2.51 4.49
CA ASP A 184 12.30 2.11 5.79
C ASP A 184 11.14 1.49 6.58
N ILE A 185 11.13 0.17 6.67
CA ILE A 185 10.15 -0.58 7.45
C ILE A 185 10.65 -0.72 8.89
N VAL A 186 10.18 0.16 9.77
CA VAL A 186 10.44 0.04 11.21
C VAL A 186 9.41 -0.92 11.81
N GLY A 187 9.85 -2.12 12.15
CA GLY A 187 9.00 -3.10 12.81
C GLY A 187 8.54 -2.62 14.18
N PRO A 188 7.33 -3.02 14.66
CA PRO A 188 6.80 -2.65 15.97
C PRO A 188 7.74 -3.02 17.14
N SER A 189 8.53 -4.07 16.99
CA SER A 189 9.51 -4.54 17.98
C SER A 189 10.66 -3.56 18.17
N LEU A 190 11.21 -2.97 17.11
CA LEU A 190 12.28 -1.98 17.17
C LEU A 190 11.83 -0.68 17.85
N GLY A 191 10.61 -0.24 17.56
CA GLY A 191 10.02 0.91 18.23
C GLY A 191 9.83 0.67 19.73
N GLN A 192 9.34 -0.51 20.11
CA GLN A 192 9.10 -0.87 21.51
C GLN A 192 10.41 -1.00 22.31
N GLU A 193 11.44 -1.60 21.72
CA GLU A 193 12.76 -1.73 22.34
C GLU A 193 13.41 -0.37 22.60
N SER A 194 13.33 0.52 21.61
CA SER A 194 13.82 1.89 21.71
C SER A 194 13.08 2.70 22.78
N ILE A 195 11.75 2.56 22.88
CA ILE A 195 10.95 3.20 23.91
C ILE A 195 11.33 2.67 25.29
N ASN A 196 11.46 1.36 25.46
CA ASN A 196 11.83 0.73 26.72
C ASN A 196 13.23 1.17 27.19
N ALA A 197 14.21 1.22 26.27
CA ALA A 197 15.55 1.73 26.55
C ALA A 197 15.53 3.21 26.95
N GLY A 198 14.71 4.03 26.27
CA GLY A 198 14.52 5.44 26.59
C GLY A 198 13.90 5.65 27.98
N ILE A 199 12.84 4.90 28.33
CA ILE A 199 12.20 4.96 29.65
C ILE A 199 13.17 4.50 30.74
N PHE A 200 13.92 3.42 30.52
CA PHE A 200 14.91 2.95 31.48
C PHE A 200 15.99 4.02 31.73
N SER A 201 16.55 4.60 30.69
CA SER A 201 17.54 5.68 30.78
C SER A 201 16.98 6.90 31.52
N PHE A 202 15.73 7.27 31.27
CA PHE A 202 15.03 8.34 31.95
C PHE A 202 14.89 8.09 33.46
N VAL A 203 14.46 6.88 33.85
CA VAL A 203 14.30 6.51 35.26
C VAL A 203 15.65 6.54 35.99
N VAL A 204 16.72 6.05 35.36
CA VAL A 204 18.08 6.11 35.93
C VAL A 204 18.53 7.54 36.13
N ALA A 205 18.33 8.41 35.11
CA ALA A 205 18.68 9.83 35.22
C ALA A 205 17.89 10.54 36.32
N LEU A 206 16.59 10.25 36.46
CA LEU A 206 15.74 10.83 37.51
C LEU A 206 16.25 10.43 38.91
N ILE A 207 16.60 9.16 39.14
CA ILE A 207 17.12 8.67 40.41
C ILE A 207 18.45 9.35 40.75
N LEU A 208 19.37 9.43 39.79
CA LEU A 208 20.64 10.12 39.97
C LEU A 208 20.48 11.60 40.36
N LEU A 209 19.52 12.27 39.68
CA LEU A 209 19.20 13.68 39.94
C LEU A 209 18.60 13.85 41.35
N MET A 210 17.71 12.96 41.78
CA MET A 210 17.15 12.99 43.16
C MET A 210 18.24 12.80 44.23
N ILE A 211 19.17 11.86 44.02
CA ILE A 211 20.29 11.65 44.93
C ILE A 211 21.20 12.87 45.00
N TYR A 212 21.51 13.45 43.83
CA TYR A 212 22.32 14.67 43.71
C TYR A 212 21.69 15.83 44.51
N MET A 213 20.37 16.04 44.34
CA MET A 213 19.65 17.10 45.04
C MET A 213 19.70 16.94 46.55
N CYS A 214 19.49 15.73 47.07
CA CYS A 214 19.61 15.45 48.52
C CYS A 214 21.05 15.64 49.05
N SER A 215 22.06 15.34 48.22
CA SER A 215 23.46 15.46 48.60
C SER A 215 23.95 16.91 48.67
N MET A 216 23.52 17.74 47.67
CA MET A 216 24.00 19.11 47.55
C MET A 216 23.25 20.11 48.46
N TYR A 217 21.95 19.95 48.62
CA TYR A 217 21.08 20.89 49.34
C TYR A 217 20.69 20.46 50.73
N GLY A 218 21.11 19.24 51.14
CA GLY A 218 20.73 18.66 52.39
C GLY A 218 19.43 17.89 52.32
N PHE A 219 19.14 17.09 53.35
CA PHE A 219 18.05 16.10 53.30
C PHE A 219 16.66 16.75 53.24
N ILE A 220 16.38 17.78 54.06
CA ILE A 220 15.03 18.40 54.12
C ILE A 220 14.75 19.24 52.88
N PRO A 221 15.59 20.21 52.48
CA PRO A 221 15.35 20.99 51.26
C PRO A 221 15.39 20.12 49.98
N GLY A 222 16.28 19.11 49.94
CA GLY A 222 16.37 18.19 48.83
C GLY A 222 15.10 17.34 48.64
N MET A 223 14.46 16.93 49.73
CA MET A 223 13.18 16.20 49.67
C MET A 223 12.03 17.07 49.17
N VAL A 224 11.98 18.36 49.54
CA VAL A 224 10.96 19.30 49.05
C VAL A 224 11.17 19.53 47.54
N ALA A 225 12.41 19.74 47.11
CA ALA A 225 12.72 19.92 45.69
C ALA A 225 12.40 18.67 44.85
N ASN A 226 12.69 17.47 45.39
CA ASN A 226 12.35 16.21 44.72
C ASN A 226 10.83 16.01 44.61
N CYS A 227 10.05 16.43 45.62
CA CYS A 227 8.59 16.40 45.54
C CYS A 227 8.05 17.33 44.45
N ALA A 228 8.60 18.54 44.35
CA ALA A 228 8.26 19.50 43.28
C ALA A 228 8.63 18.95 41.90
N LEU A 229 9.78 18.30 41.77
CA LEU A 229 10.21 17.66 40.53
C LEU A 229 9.26 16.56 40.08
N PHE A 230 8.86 15.69 41.01
CA PHE A 230 7.93 14.61 40.77
C PHE A 230 6.54 15.14 40.34
N LEU A 231 6.08 16.19 41.01
CA LEU A 231 4.83 16.85 40.66
C LEU A 231 4.86 17.45 39.26
N ASN A 232 5.96 18.14 38.88
CA ASN A 232 6.17 18.68 37.57
C ASN A 232 6.12 17.57 36.48
N PHE A 233 6.81 16.47 36.72
CA PHE A 233 6.77 15.31 35.82
C PHE A 233 5.36 14.76 35.65
N PHE A 234 4.62 14.60 36.75
CA PHE A 234 3.24 14.13 36.72
C PHE A 234 2.32 15.04 35.90
N PHE A 235 2.44 16.36 36.07
CA PHE A 235 1.68 17.33 35.28
C PHE A 235 2.05 17.29 33.81
N THR A 236 3.35 17.17 33.49
CA THR A 236 3.81 17.08 32.08
C THR A 236 3.23 15.83 31.41
N LEU A 237 3.25 14.68 32.06
CA LEU A 237 2.63 13.47 31.52
C LEU A 237 1.11 13.61 31.38
N GLY A 238 0.45 14.25 32.37
CA GLY A 238 -0.99 14.51 32.31
C GLY A 238 -1.39 15.38 31.11
N ILE A 239 -0.62 16.41 30.84
CA ILE A 239 -0.84 17.27 29.66
C ILE A 239 -0.61 16.50 28.36
N LEU A 240 0.50 15.77 28.24
CA LEU A 240 0.79 14.96 27.04
C LEU A 240 -0.30 13.91 26.79
N SER A 241 -0.77 13.25 27.83
CA SER A 241 -1.86 12.29 27.76
C SER A 241 -3.19 12.93 27.32
N SER A 242 -3.48 14.14 27.83
CA SER A 242 -4.70 14.89 27.45
C SER A 242 -4.74 15.24 25.96
N PHE A 243 -3.60 15.54 25.37
CA PHE A 243 -3.46 15.81 23.93
C PHE A 243 -3.30 14.57 23.06
N GLN A 244 -3.37 13.37 23.63
CA GLN A 244 -3.11 12.09 22.93
C GLN A 244 -1.77 12.09 22.15
N ALA A 245 -0.77 12.81 22.66
CA ALA A 245 0.52 12.91 22.04
C ALA A 245 1.28 11.57 22.14
N ALA A 246 1.79 11.08 21.01
CA ALA A 246 2.62 9.87 21.00
C ALA A 246 3.94 10.12 21.72
N LEU A 247 4.30 9.21 22.63
CA LEU A 247 5.58 9.25 23.33
C LEU A 247 6.70 8.78 22.39
N THR A 248 7.39 9.73 21.78
CA THR A 248 8.53 9.47 20.90
C THR A 248 9.86 9.61 21.64
N MET A 249 10.96 9.10 21.06
CA MET A 249 12.31 9.27 21.62
C MET A 249 12.66 10.75 21.83
N SER A 250 12.30 11.60 20.89
CA SER A 250 12.49 13.06 21.01
C SER A 250 11.62 13.68 22.12
N GLY A 251 10.41 13.15 22.33
CA GLY A 251 9.55 13.55 23.43
C GLY A 251 10.14 13.20 24.81
N ILE A 252 10.74 12.02 24.96
CA ILE A 252 11.44 11.61 26.18
C ILE A 252 12.63 12.54 26.44
N ALA A 253 13.43 12.85 25.43
CA ALA A 253 14.55 13.79 25.53
C ALA A 253 14.08 15.20 25.94
N GLY A 254 12.96 15.68 25.39
CA GLY A 254 12.34 16.96 25.78
C GLY A 254 11.87 16.97 27.23
N MET A 255 11.31 15.88 27.73
CA MET A 255 10.92 15.74 29.15
C MET A 255 12.14 15.81 30.08
N VAL A 256 13.24 15.12 29.74
CA VAL A 256 14.49 15.20 30.53
C VAL A 256 15.03 16.62 30.59
N LEU A 257 15.03 17.31 29.45
CA LEU A 257 15.48 18.69 29.38
C LEU A 257 14.59 19.63 30.20
N SER A 258 13.27 19.49 30.13
CA SER A 258 12.34 20.32 30.90
C SER A 258 12.47 20.09 32.40
N LEU A 259 12.73 18.85 32.85
CA LEU A 259 13.03 18.54 34.25
C LEU A 259 14.33 19.18 34.72
N GLY A 260 15.39 19.16 33.89
CA GLY A 260 16.65 19.83 34.19
C GLY A 260 16.48 21.34 34.38
N MET A 261 15.74 21.99 33.48
CA MET A 261 15.44 23.43 33.60
C MET A 261 14.54 23.76 34.80
N ALA A 262 13.58 22.91 35.13
CA ALA A 262 12.70 23.12 36.28
C ALA A 262 13.47 23.04 37.60
N VAL A 263 14.49 22.21 37.68
CA VAL A 263 15.40 22.11 38.85
C VAL A 263 16.22 23.40 38.98
N ASP A 264 16.81 23.87 37.88
CA ASP A 264 17.63 25.12 37.90
C ASP A 264 16.81 26.33 38.37
N LEU A 265 15.60 26.49 37.81
CA LEU A 265 14.71 27.62 38.17
C LEU A 265 14.19 27.52 39.60
N SER A 266 13.93 26.34 40.10
CA SER A 266 13.48 26.10 41.51
C SER A 266 14.56 26.44 42.54
N LEU A 267 15.85 26.32 42.17
CA LEU A 267 16.99 26.53 43.04
C LEU A 267 17.44 28.01 43.11
N ILE A 268 17.14 28.82 42.13
CA ILE A 268 17.47 30.27 42.15
C ILE A 268 16.65 31.02 43.21
N HIS A 269 15.52 30.50 43.65
CA HIS A 269 14.63 31.12 44.61
C HIS A 269 14.72 30.56 46.06
N ILE A 270 15.60 29.61 46.34
CA ILE A 270 15.91 29.10 47.65
C ILE A 270 17.28 29.60 48.12
#